data_4e1e088d53206a85c367424758ae7c0d
#
_entry.id   4e1e088d53206a85c367424758ae7c0d
#
_cell.length_a   1.000
_cell.length_b   1.000
_cell.length_c   1.000
_cell.angle_alpha   90.00
_cell.angle_beta   90.00
_cell.angle_gamma   90.00
#
_symmetry.space_group_name_H-M   'P 1'
#
loop_
_entity.id
_entity.type
_entity.pdbx_description
1 polymer ?
#
loop_
_entity_poly.entity_id
_entity_poly.type
_entity_poly.pdbx_seq_one_letter_code
_entity_poly.pdbx_strand_id
1 'polypeptide(L)'
;LPSWWMKTWAVSIVFSVAYVMFYHFAGGPTSSEELARDMVKINEQKAIAAADVSNFDIEHYNEWKANNDAKAIGDEVYETNCFSCHAAGGGGDIGPNLTDGYWIHMKARTPEELFPFIRDGFEDKGMPAWGEILSKEEMYGAIAHIMDLKGTTPPKAKEPQGENVEKL
;
A
#
# COMPACT_ATOMS: atom_id res chain seq x y z
N LEU A 1 -34.46 21.22 38.57
CA LEU A 1 -33.64 20.55 37.56
C LEU A 1 -34.41 19.35 36.99
N PRO A 2 -34.34 19.07 35.68
CA PRO A 2 -35.02 17.92 35.10
C PRO A 2 -34.53 16.60 35.70
N SER A 3 -35.42 15.66 35.87
CA SER A 3 -35.11 14.37 36.53
C SER A 3 -34.08 13.53 35.74
N TRP A 4 -34.08 13.65 34.42
CA TRP A 4 -33.08 12.99 33.57
C TRP A 4 -31.65 13.53 33.85
N TRP A 5 -31.49 14.82 34.08
CA TRP A 5 -30.22 15.45 34.42
C TRP A 5 -29.62 14.87 35.71
N MET A 6 -30.42 14.80 36.78
CA MET A 6 -29.98 14.21 38.05
C MET A 6 -29.60 12.74 37.91
N LYS A 7 -30.33 11.99 37.09
CA LYS A 7 -30.00 10.56 36.81
C LYS A 7 -28.66 10.43 36.05
N THR A 8 -28.45 11.26 35.03
CA THR A 8 -27.20 11.24 34.27
C THR A 8 -25.99 11.57 35.17
N TRP A 9 -26.16 12.55 36.04
CA TRP A 9 -25.12 12.93 36.99
C TRP A 9 -24.80 11.82 37.98
N ALA A 10 -25.81 11.18 38.55
CA ALA A 10 -25.62 10.06 39.47
C ALA A 10 -24.92 8.87 38.77
N VAL A 11 -25.33 8.53 37.53
CA VAL A 11 -24.70 7.46 36.72
C VAL A 11 -23.23 7.80 36.44
N SER A 12 -22.92 9.04 36.10
CA SER A 12 -21.52 9.44 35.81
C SER A 12 -20.60 9.31 37.04
N ILE A 13 -21.12 9.60 38.23
CA ILE A 13 -20.36 9.42 39.49
C ILE A 13 -20.09 7.93 39.72
N VAL A 14 -21.13 7.08 39.63
CA VAL A 14 -20.97 5.64 39.82
C VAL A 14 -19.97 5.07 38.81
N PHE A 15 -20.09 5.48 37.54
CA PHE A 15 -19.17 5.06 36.49
C PHE A 15 -17.73 5.51 36.81
N SER A 16 -17.53 6.75 37.22
CA SER A 16 -16.20 7.27 37.54
C SER A 16 -15.53 6.50 38.69
N VAL A 17 -16.29 6.19 39.74
CA VAL A 17 -15.79 5.37 40.85
C VAL A 17 -15.43 3.96 40.37
N ALA A 18 -16.30 3.32 39.60
CA ALA A 18 -16.05 1.98 39.05
C ALA A 18 -14.82 1.98 38.12
N TYR A 19 -14.68 3.00 37.28
CA TYR A 19 -13.55 3.17 36.37
C TYR A 19 -12.22 3.29 37.13
N VAL A 20 -12.17 4.17 38.15
CA VAL A 20 -10.97 4.33 38.97
C VAL A 20 -10.62 3.05 39.72
N MET A 21 -11.62 2.40 40.29
CA MET A 21 -11.40 1.12 41.00
C MET A 21 -10.86 0.04 40.05
N PHE A 22 -11.39 -0.06 38.84
CA PHE A 22 -10.96 -1.06 37.86
C PHE A 22 -9.52 -0.80 37.38
N TYR A 23 -9.23 0.41 36.92
CA TYR A 23 -7.93 0.72 36.32
C TYR A 23 -6.78 0.94 37.32
N HIS A 24 -7.08 1.40 38.56
CA HIS A 24 -6.04 1.70 39.55
C HIS A 24 -5.87 0.63 40.64
N PHE A 25 -6.92 -0.15 40.91
CA PHE A 25 -6.89 -1.11 42.00
C PHE A 25 -7.17 -2.56 41.62
N ALA A 26 -7.93 -2.80 40.56
CA ALA A 26 -8.27 -4.13 40.10
C ALA A 26 -7.38 -4.65 38.95
N GLY A 27 -6.30 -3.95 38.62
CA GLY A 27 -5.35 -4.38 37.59
C GLY A 27 -5.89 -4.30 36.18
N GLY A 28 -6.76 -3.31 35.89
CA GLY A 28 -7.17 -3.00 34.50
C GLY A 28 -5.96 -2.71 33.64
N PRO A 29 -5.99 -3.08 32.34
CA PRO A 29 -4.83 -2.94 31.47
C PRO A 29 -4.43 -1.48 31.31
N THR A 30 -3.15 -1.20 31.35
CA THR A 30 -2.60 0.12 31.03
C THR A 30 -2.59 0.35 29.53
N SER A 31 -2.59 1.62 29.10
CA SER A 31 -2.50 1.97 27.67
C SER A 31 -1.27 1.35 26.99
N SER A 32 -0.17 1.18 27.72
CA SER A 32 1.04 0.54 27.22
C SER A 32 0.87 -0.98 27.00
N GLU A 33 0.13 -1.65 27.88
CA GLU A 33 -0.17 -3.08 27.74
C GLU A 33 -1.19 -3.34 26.64
N GLU A 34 -2.16 -2.45 26.47
CA GLU A 34 -3.11 -2.51 25.33
C GLU A 34 -2.36 -2.32 24.00
N LEU A 35 -1.52 -1.27 23.92
CA LEU A 35 -0.68 -1.04 22.74
C LEU A 35 0.21 -2.22 22.43
N ALA A 36 0.88 -2.80 23.42
CA ALA A 36 1.75 -3.96 23.21
C ALA A 36 0.98 -5.17 22.64
N ARG A 37 -0.23 -5.43 23.16
CA ARG A 37 -1.11 -6.50 22.64
C ARG A 37 -1.58 -6.26 21.21
N ASP A 38 -1.94 -5.02 20.90
CA ASP A 38 -2.40 -4.67 19.56
C ASP A 38 -1.25 -4.67 18.56
N MET A 39 -0.04 -4.26 18.97
CA MET A 39 1.16 -4.37 18.15
C MET A 39 1.51 -5.83 17.80
N VAL A 40 1.32 -6.77 18.71
CA VAL A 40 1.50 -8.19 18.40
C VAL A 40 0.54 -8.63 17.31
N LYS A 41 -0.76 -8.31 17.43
CA LYS A 41 -1.76 -8.65 16.40
C LYS A 41 -1.45 -8.01 15.04
N ILE A 42 -1.06 -6.73 15.04
CA ILE A 42 -0.69 -6.02 13.81
C ILE A 42 0.54 -6.68 13.18
N ASN A 43 1.55 -7.05 13.97
CA ASN A 43 2.75 -7.71 13.46
C ASN A 43 2.46 -9.12 12.92
N GLU A 44 1.55 -9.87 13.54
CA GLU A 44 1.09 -11.15 13.00
C GLU A 44 0.35 -10.98 11.67
N GLN A 45 -0.54 -10.00 11.56
CA GLN A 45 -1.24 -9.69 10.31
C GLN A 45 -0.27 -9.23 9.22
N LYS A 46 0.70 -8.38 9.56
CA LYS A 46 1.78 -7.96 8.64
C LYS A 46 2.62 -9.14 8.18
N ALA A 47 2.96 -10.07 9.06
CA ALA A 47 3.72 -11.26 8.70
C ALA A 47 2.96 -12.18 7.74
N ILE A 48 1.65 -12.35 7.94
CA ILE A 48 0.79 -13.12 7.02
C ILE A 48 0.70 -12.42 5.66
N ALA A 49 0.46 -11.11 5.63
CA ALA A 49 0.42 -10.33 4.40
C ALA A 49 1.77 -10.36 3.68
N ALA A 50 2.88 -10.18 4.39
CA ALA A 50 4.23 -10.26 3.82
C ALA A 50 4.54 -11.64 3.23
N ALA A 51 4.05 -12.72 3.83
CA ALA A 51 4.19 -14.07 3.29
C ALA A 51 3.42 -14.25 1.98
N ASP A 52 2.24 -13.66 1.85
CA ASP A 52 1.44 -13.68 0.63
C ASP A 52 2.11 -12.91 -0.52
N VAL A 53 2.68 -11.74 -0.23
CA VAL A 53 3.38 -10.91 -1.23
C VAL A 53 4.84 -11.31 -1.46
N SER A 54 5.36 -12.36 -0.81
CA SER A 54 6.77 -12.71 -0.90
C SER A 54 7.20 -13.19 -2.29
N ASN A 55 6.30 -13.86 -3.01
CA ASN A 55 6.60 -14.47 -4.29
C ASN A 55 5.62 -14.02 -5.37
N PHE A 56 6.17 -13.65 -6.52
CA PHE A 56 5.41 -13.43 -7.74
C PHE A 56 5.15 -14.78 -8.43
N ASP A 57 3.92 -14.97 -8.89
CA ASP A 57 3.51 -16.11 -9.69
C ASP A 57 2.82 -15.60 -10.97
N ILE A 58 3.43 -15.85 -12.11
CA ILE A 58 2.93 -15.37 -13.41
C ILE A 58 1.61 -16.05 -13.82
N GLU A 59 1.42 -17.31 -13.45
CA GLU A 59 0.18 -18.04 -13.77
C GLU A 59 -0.98 -17.44 -12.97
N HIS A 60 -0.77 -17.23 -11.67
CA HIS A 60 -1.74 -16.56 -10.78
C HIS A 60 -2.01 -15.12 -11.22
N TYR A 61 -0.98 -14.36 -11.61
CA TYR A 61 -1.17 -13.00 -12.15
C TYR A 61 -2.03 -13.00 -13.42
N ASN A 62 -1.77 -13.89 -14.36
CA ASN A 62 -2.52 -13.98 -15.61
C ASN A 62 -3.97 -14.42 -15.37
N GLU A 63 -4.19 -15.38 -14.47
CA GLU A 63 -5.53 -15.82 -14.07
C GLU A 63 -6.28 -14.68 -13.37
N TRP A 64 -5.65 -13.98 -12.44
CA TRP A 64 -6.22 -12.83 -11.77
C TRP A 64 -6.58 -11.71 -12.75
N LYS A 65 -5.69 -11.37 -13.67
CA LYS A 65 -5.92 -10.36 -14.72
C LYS A 65 -7.08 -10.72 -15.65
N ALA A 66 -7.28 -11.99 -15.94
CA ALA A 66 -8.37 -12.46 -16.79
C ALA A 66 -9.74 -12.42 -16.09
N ASN A 67 -9.78 -12.60 -14.77
CA ASN A 67 -11.00 -12.74 -13.98
C ASN A 67 -11.44 -11.47 -13.24
N ASN A 68 -10.61 -10.42 -13.23
CA ASN A 68 -10.87 -9.17 -12.52
C ASN A 68 -10.83 -7.98 -13.47
N ASP A 69 -11.42 -6.87 -13.05
CA ASP A 69 -11.24 -5.60 -13.75
C ASP A 69 -9.85 -5.01 -13.39
N ALA A 70 -8.81 -5.63 -13.92
CA ALA A 70 -7.42 -5.28 -13.69
C ALA A 70 -7.13 -3.81 -14.05
N LYS A 71 -7.86 -3.28 -15.05
CA LYS A 71 -7.73 -1.88 -15.45
C LYS A 71 -8.28 -0.94 -14.37
N ALA A 72 -9.49 -1.17 -13.89
CA ALA A 72 -10.08 -0.30 -12.86
C ALA A 72 -9.26 -0.31 -11.57
N ILE A 73 -8.85 -1.50 -11.11
CA ILE A 73 -8.00 -1.66 -9.93
C ILE A 73 -6.65 -0.95 -10.15
N GLY A 74 -6.03 -1.16 -11.32
CA GLY A 74 -4.75 -0.54 -11.66
C GLY A 74 -4.81 0.98 -11.74
N ASP A 75 -5.84 1.52 -12.35
CA ASP A 75 -6.07 2.98 -12.45
C ASP A 75 -6.22 3.59 -11.04
N GLU A 76 -7.02 2.99 -10.16
CA GLU A 76 -7.24 3.46 -8.80
C GLU A 76 -5.95 3.41 -7.96
N VAL A 77 -5.22 2.30 -8.00
CA VAL A 77 -3.95 2.14 -7.28
C VAL A 77 -2.92 3.14 -7.79
N TYR A 78 -2.82 3.31 -9.10
CA TYR A 78 -1.88 4.25 -9.72
C TYR A 78 -2.18 5.69 -9.31
N GLU A 79 -3.42 6.13 -9.41
CA GLU A 79 -3.82 7.50 -9.05
C GLU A 79 -3.63 7.80 -7.56
N THR A 80 -3.83 6.80 -6.71
CA THR A 80 -3.71 7.00 -5.27
C THR A 80 -2.25 6.99 -4.80
N ASN A 81 -1.40 6.12 -5.36
CA ASN A 81 -0.09 5.82 -4.80
C ASN A 81 1.08 6.21 -5.70
N CYS A 82 0.93 6.19 -7.02
CA CYS A 82 2.04 6.34 -7.96
C CYS A 82 2.08 7.71 -8.66
N PHE A 83 0.90 8.30 -8.88
CA PHE A 83 0.71 9.55 -9.61
C PHE A 83 1.58 10.70 -9.12
N SER A 84 1.75 10.86 -7.81
CA SER A 84 2.49 11.98 -7.22
C SER A 84 3.96 12.04 -7.64
N CYS A 85 4.56 10.89 -7.97
CA CYS A 85 5.95 10.77 -8.39
C CYS A 85 6.10 10.49 -9.89
N HIS A 86 5.17 9.69 -10.47
CA HIS A 86 5.27 9.27 -11.87
C HIS A 86 4.39 10.08 -12.82
N ALA A 87 3.66 11.08 -12.33
CA ALA A 87 2.75 11.97 -13.05
C ALA A 87 1.57 11.25 -13.74
N ALA A 88 0.59 12.03 -14.21
CA ALA A 88 -0.53 11.50 -14.98
C ALA A 88 -0.05 10.80 -16.25
N GLY A 89 -0.53 9.59 -16.48
CA GLY A 89 -0.15 8.81 -17.66
C GLY A 89 1.28 8.29 -17.65
N GLY A 90 1.97 8.29 -16.51
CA GLY A 90 3.27 7.65 -16.33
C GLY A 90 4.46 8.40 -16.91
N GLY A 91 4.29 9.67 -17.31
CA GLY A 91 5.35 10.43 -17.97
C GLY A 91 6.56 10.75 -17.10
N GLY A 92 6.46 10.57 -15.79
CA GLY A 92 7.53 10.88 -14.83
C GLY A 92 7.51 12.35 -14.38
N ASP A 93 7.88 12.55 -13.11
CA ASP A 93 8.14 13.87 -12.51
C ASP A 93 9.29 13.70 -11.50
N ILE A 94 9.04 13.43 -10.22
CA ILE A 94 10.06 13.04 -9.24
C ILE A 94 10.63 11.68 -9.65
N GLY A 95 9.75 10.71 -9.90
CA GLY A 95 10.09 9.38 -10.43
C GLY A 95 10.42 9.39 -11.91
N PRO A 96 10.94 8.28 -12.45
CA PRO A 96 11.23 8.12 -13.87
C PRO A 96 9.97 8.02 -14.72
N ASN A 97 10.15 8.19 -16.03
CA ASN A 97 9.15 7.90 -17.03
C ASN A 97 8.87 6.38 -17.08
N LEU A 98 7.59 5.99 -17.03
CA LEU A 98 7.14 4.60 -17.08
C LEU A 98 6.59 4.19 -18.45
N THR A 99 6.56 5.11 -19.41
CA THR A 99 5.92 4.88 -20.73
C THR A 99 6.92 4.47 -21.79
N ASP A 100 8.19 4.84 -21.63
CA ASP A 100 9.26 4.54 -22.56
C ASP A 100 9.90 3.16 -22.32
N GLY A 101 10.82 2.78 -23.18
CA GLY A 101 11.57 1.52 -23.08
C GLY A 101 12.84 1.60 -22.25
N TYR A 102 13.06 2.69 -21.50
CA TYR A 102 14.29 2.91 -20.75
C TYR A 102 14.08 2.74 -19.25
N TRP A 103 14.80 1.80 -18.66
CA TRP A 103 14.65 1.43 -17.26
C TRP A 103 15.99 1.44 -16.52
N ILE A 104 15.99 1.93 -15.28
CA ILE A 104 17.24 2.17 -14.53
C ILE A 104 17.78 0.87 -13.94
N HIS A 105 16.90 -0.03 -13.47
CA HIS A 105 17.30 -1.21 -12.72
C HIS A 105 16.75 -2.53 -13.27
N MET A 106 15.97 -2.48 -14.35
CA MET A 106 15.36 -3.65 -14.95
C MET A 106 16.09 -4.08 -16.22
N LYS A 107 16.08 -5.38 -16.49
CA LYS A 107 16.61 -5.97 -17.73
C LYS A 107 15.54 -6.21 -18.76
N ALA A 108 14.30 -6.37 -18.32
CA ALA A 108 13.14 -6.54 -19.18
C ALA A 108 11.92 -5.88 -18.56
N ARG A 109 11.01 -5.36 -19.37
CA ARG A 109 9.73 -4.84 -18.91
C ARG A 109 8.72 -5.97 -18.84
N THR A 110 8.78 -6.74 -17.78
CA THR A 110 7.87 -7.86 -17.53
C THR A 110 7.22 -7.76 -16.16
N PRO A 111 6.04 -8.37 -15.96
CA PRO A 111 5.41 -8.41 -14.64
C PRO A 111 6.30 -9.01 -13.55
N GLU A 112 7.09 -10.04 -13.91
CA GLU A 112 8.01 -10.73 -13.00
C GLU A 112 9.12 -9.80 -12.49
N GLU A 113 9.63 -8.92 -13.34
CA GLU A 113 10.65 -7.95 -12.94
C GLU A 113 10.01 -6.74 -12.23
N LEU A 114 8.82 -6.29 -12.64
CA LEU A 114 8.14 -5.16 -11.99
C LEU A 114 7.71 -5.47 -10.57
N PHE A 115 7.27 -6.69 -10.29
CA PHE A 115 6.73 -7.04 -8.99
C PHE A 115 7.70 -6.80 -7.83
N PRO A 116 8.96 -7.34 -7.84
CA PRO A 116 9.90 -7.07 -6.76
C PRO A 116 10.26 -5.60 -6.64
N PHE A 117 10.33 -4.84 -7.74
CA PHE A 117 10.60 -3.40 -7.68
C PHE A 117 9.50 -2.61 -7.01
N ILE A 118 8.24 -2.96 -7.24
CA ILE A 118 7.10 -2.33 -6.57
C ILE A 118 7.05 -2.78 -5.12
N ARG A 119 7.18 -4.08 -4.87
CA ARG A 119 7.13 -4.65 -3.52
C ARG A 119 8.18 -4.05 -2.60
N ASP A 120 9.43 -4.06 -3.04
CA ASP A 120 10.57 -3.70 -2.20
C ASP A 120 10.89 -2.19 -2.24
N GLY A 121 10.42 -1.49 -3.28
CA GLY A 121 10.69 -0.07 -3.46
C GLY A 121 12.16 0.27 -3.64
N PHE A 122 12.46 1.56 -3.56
CA PHE A 122 13.83 2.14 -3.53
C PHE A 122 13.85 3.30 -2.55
N GLU A 123 13.88 3.02 -1.27
CA GLU A 123 13.79 4.03 -0.21
C GLU A 123 14.86 5.11 -0.34
N ASP A 124 16.10 4.71 -0.66
CA ASP A 124 17.22 5.66 -0.89
C ASP A 124 16.94 6.63 -2.05
N LYS A 125 15.99 6.32 -2.93
CA LYS A 125 15.56 7.17 -4.07
C LYS A 125 14.16 7.75 -3.88
N GLY A 126 13.56 7.53 -2.72
CA GLY A 126 12.26 8.05 -2.35
C GLY A 126 11.06 7.24 -2.83
N MET A 127 11.24 6.03 -3.35
CA MET A 127 10.16 5.11 -3.68
C MET A 127 9.93 4.16 -2.49
N PRO A 128 8.77 4.21 -1.81
CA PRO A 128 8.50 3.34 -0.67
C PRO A 128 8.37 1.87 -1.08
N ALA A 129 8.56 0.97 -0.11
CA ALA A 129 8.27 -0.46 -0.25
C ALA A 129 6.76 -0.68 -0.22
N TRP A 130 6.14 -0.82 -1.38
CA TRP A 130 4.69 -0.95 -1.50
C TRP A 130 4.14 -2.28 -1.00
N GLY A 131 4.97 -3.33 -0.89
CA GLY A 131 4.58 -4.61 -0.32
C GLY A 131 4.19 -4.58 1.16
N GLU A 132 4.50 -3.49 1.87
CA GLU A 132 4.05 -3.24 3.24
C GLU A 132 2.69 -2.52 3.32
N ILE A 133 2.24 -1.95 2.19
CA ILE A 133 1.11 -1.03 2.10
C ILE A 133 -0.02 -1.61 1.26
N LEU A 134 0.33 -2.22 0.12
CA LEU A 134 -0.60 -2.76 -0.87
C LEU A 134 -0.73 -4.27 -0.72
N SER A 135 -1.93 -4.78 -0.95
CA SER A 135 -2.19 -6.21 -1.15
C SER A 135 -1.54 -6.71 -2.45
N LYS A 136 -1.45 -8.03 -2.58
CA LYS A 136 -0.91 -8.66 -3.79
C LYS A 136 -1.72 -8.31 -5.04
N GLU A 137 -3.03 -8.28 -4.91
CA GLU A 137 -3.95 -7.93 -5.99
C GLU A 137 -3.82 -6.47 -6.41
N GLU A 138 -3.64 -5.56 -5.46
CA GLU A 138 -3.38 -4.14 -5.75
C GLU A 138 -2.04 -3.95 -6.46
N MET A 139 -0.99 -4.68 -6.06
CA MET A 139 0.28 -4.69 -6.80
C MET A 139 0.14 -5.27 -8.20
N TYR A 140 -0.67 -6.31 -8.38
CA TYR A 140 -1.00 -6.84 -9.69
C TYR A 140 -1.73 -5.80 -10.56
N GLY A 141 -2.65 -5.04 -9.97
CA GLY A 141 -3.31 -3.91 -10.63
C GLY A 141 -2.32 -2.85 -11.07
N ALA A 142 -1.43 -2.40 -10.17
CA ALA A 142 -0.38 -1.45 -10.50
C ALA A 142 0.51 -1.93 -11.67
N ILE A 143 0.91 -3.21 -11.65
CA ILE A 143 1.70 -3.81 -12.73
C ILE A 143 0.92 -3.82 -14.04
N ALA A 144 -0.35 -4.22 -14.02
CA ALA A 144 -1.19 -4.22 -15.21
C ALA A 144 -1.30 -2.82 -15.81
N HIS A 145 -1.54 -1.80 -14.98
CA HIS A 145 -1.57 -0.40 -15.39
C HIS A 145 -0.24 0.04 -16.02
N ILE A 146 0.89 -0.21 -15.35
CA ILE A 146 2.22 0.14 -15.86
C ILE A 146 2.52 -0.55 -17.19
N MET A 147 2.11 -1.81 -17.36
CA MET A 147 2.27 -2.53 -18.62
C MET A 147 1.45 -1.90 -19.76
N ASP A 148 0.24 -1.40 -19.45
CA ASP A 148 -0.63 -0.74 -20.42
C ASP A 148 -0.15 0.68 -20.79
N LEU A 149 0.69 1.32 -19.97
CA LEU A 149 1.36 2.59 -20.30
C LEU A 149 2.42 2.47 -21.39
N LYS A 150 2.84 1.27 -21.74
CA LYS A 150 3.91 1.02 -22.74
C LYS A 150 3.63 1.72 -24.07
N GLY A 151 4.59 2.57 -24.48
CA GLY A 151 4.53 3.27 -25.77
C GLY A 151 3.50 4.40 -25.82
N THR A 152 2.85 4.75 -24.72
CA THR A 152 2.04 5.96 -24.65
C THR A 152 2.95 7.21 -24.61
N THR A 153 2.43 8.34 -25.02
CA THR A 153 3.19 9.60 -25.09
C THR A 153 2.47 10.68 -24.28
N PRO A 154 2.62 10.67 -22.94
CA PRO A 154 2.00 11.69 -22.12
C PRO A 154 2.61 13.07 -22.37
N PRO A 155 1.84 14.16 -22.21
CA PRO A 155 2.37 15.50 -22.30
C PRO A 155 3.49 15.73 -21.27
N LYS A 156 4.61 16.34 -21.69
CA LYS A 156 5.76 16.62 -20.81
C LYS A 156 6.41 15.38 -20.18
N ALA A 157 6.47 14.29 -20.96
CA ALA A 157 7.23 13.12 -20.53
C ALA A 157 8.68 13.48 -20.21
N LYS A 158 9.19 12.91 -19.13
CA LYS A 158 10.59 13.07 -18.72
C LYS A 158 11.52 12.39 -19.72
N GLU A 159 12.71 12.93 -19.91
CA GLU A 159 13.72 12.33 -20.79
C GLU A 159 14.05 10.89 -20.33
N PRO A 160 14.35 9.99 -21.28
CA PRO A 160 14.68 8.60 -20.98
C PRO A 160 15.81 8.45 -19.95
N GLN A 161 15.65 7.55 -19.00
CA GLN A 161 16.62 7.30 -17.94
C GLN A 161 16.92 5.80 -17.83
N GLY A 162 18.21 5.44 -17.85
CA GLY A 162 18.65 4.04 -17.76
C GLY A 162 18.96 3.42 -19.11
N GLU A 163 18.79 2.10 -19.19
CA GLU A 163 19.11 1.31 -20.39
C GLU A 163 17.82 0.95 -21.15
N ASN A 164 17.93 0.86 -22.47
CA ASN A 164 16.80 0.43 -23.29
C ASN A 164 16.61 -1.09 -23.21
N VAL A 165 15.61 -1.53 -22.48
CA VAL A 165 15.30 -2.95 -22.24
C VAL A 165 14.42 -3.60 -23.35
N GLU A 166 14.00 -2.82 -24.35
CA GLU A 166 13.14 -3.31 -25.44
C GLU A 166 13.94 -3.65 -26.72
N LYS A 167 15.25 -3.45 -26.69
CA LYS A 167 16.14 -3.75 -27.81
C LYS A 167 16.89 -5.08 -27.69
N LEU A 168 16.57 -5.86 -26.65
CA LEU A 168 17.17 -7.18 -26.44
C LEU A 168 16.35 -8.29 -27.07
#